data_f9daedc7c1e73d107b313568f72107ed
#
_entry.id   f9daedc7c1e73d107b313568f72107ed
#
_cell.length_a   1.000
_cell.length_b   1.000
_cell.length_c   1.000
_cell.angle_alpha   90.00
_cell.angle_beta   90.00
_cell.angle_gamma   90.00
#
_symmetry.space_group_name_H-M   'P 1'
#
loop_
_entity.id
_entity.type
_entity.pdbx_description
1 polymer ?
#
loop_
_entity_poly.entity_id
_entity_poly.type
_entity_poly.pdbx_seq_one_letter_code
_entity_poly.pdbx_strand_id
1 'polypeptide(L)'
;MIARLRADVIASSWTTDTLDELLSDGALSALMRDSRLPALVELAGVDAPAATLTRFFIGGQPERASALDAALPTLGAAGLETLGLAATIDEDEAASALVMPRPCSKSAPKRERAQAGEGEEASFPTAPALPTMRDPDEEPEPEVVVDPWMRALYDLRPHAAALPGGEHEWWVTSDLGEGQTGKPLADHHVMGIGGATRTLLEMTVRDQVDSALDVGCGCGIQALYLATHARRVVATDVSARACALTQFNAALNETTIDVREGSLFEPVEGETFDLIVTNPPFVITPDTVRCASGMHEYRDGGMDRDNLIAAVLRGAPDCMTPGGTLQMLANWEIPASRNPDTQWSQRVDEWLDGLPVDAWVVQRDVLDPARYVDMWIRDSGGPLMVRADYERAYTSWLVDFRRAGTGVIGMGFVALRRLDEAEAASGGRRAFDLSLDGHAPRGHDVSWALASLRGPELWDTVLTRASDVREERHYVPGSPDPELLILHQGGGLGRSVPVSSAVSAVVGASDGELTVGQIVAAVAMLTSVEADDVRAEVEAPLRDLIRWGFLTY
;
A
#
# COMPACT_ATOMS: atom_id res chain seq x y z
N MET A 1 26.58 -11.87 2.65
CA MET A 1 26.44 -10.54 3.31
C MET A 1 25.01 -10.30 3.77
N ILE A 2 23.99 -10.59 2.97
CA ILE A 2 22.57 -10.45 3.38
C ILE A 2 22.26 -11.23 4.67
N ALA A 3 22.76 -12.49 4.79
CA ALA A 3 22.60 -13.28 6.02
C ALA A 3 23.27 -12.65 7.26
N ARG A 4 24.35 -11.86 7.10
CA ARG A 4 24.95 -11.09 8.20
C ARG A 4 24.08 -9.90 8.58
N LEU A 5 23.54 -9.17 7.59
CA LEU A 5 22.58 -8.11 7.83
C LEU A 5 21.38 -8.64 8.62
N ARG A 6 20.79 -9.75 8.18
CA ARG A 6 19.70 -10.40 8.88
C ARG A 6 20.06 -10.76 10.33
N ALA A 7 21.22 -11.39 10.53
CA ALA A 7 21.65 -11.75 11.88
C ALA A 7 21.80 -10.51 12.79
N ASP A 8 22.34 -9.43 12.26
CA ASP A 8 22.54 -8.19 13.01
C ASP A 8 21.24 -7.46 13.33
N VAL A 9 20.28 -7.35 12.39
CA VAL A 9 18.98 -6.70 12.66
C VAL A 9 18.18 -7.49 13.69
N ILE A 10 18.30 -8.83 13.70
CA ILE A 10 17.72 -9.69 14.74
C ILE A 10 18.43 -9.45 16.08
N ALA A 11 19.77 -9.46 16.10
CA ALA A 11 20.56 -9.26 17.31
C ALA A 11 20.39 -7.87 17.94
N SER A 12 20.15 -6.86 17.11
CA SER A 12 19.81 -5.49 17.55
C SER A 12 18.38 -5.34 18.07
N SER A 13 17.58 -6.41 18.01
CA SER A 13 16.15 -6.39 18.31
C SER A 13 15.41 -5.28 17.56
N TRP A 14 15.80 -5.02 16.31
CA TRP A 14 15.15 -3.98 15.52
C TRP A 14 13.87 -4.51 14.88
N THR A 15 12.80 -4.49 15.66
CA THR A 15 11.48 -5.04 15.38
C THR A 15 10.41 -3.95 15.45
N THR A 16 9.21 -4.25 14.98
CA THR A 16 8.07 -3.34 15.14
C THR A 16 7.74 -3.11 16.60
N ASP A 17 7.77 -4.15 17.45
CA ASP A 17 7.54 -4.02 18.89
C ASP A 17 8.55 -3.08 19.55
N THR A 18 9.83 -3.18 19.17
CA THR A 18 10.86 -2.27 19.70
C THR A 18 10.64 -0.83 19.20
N LEU A 19 10.12 -0.63 18.00
CA LEU A 19 9.72 0.71 17.54
C LEU A 19 8.56 1.26 18.36
N ASP A 20 7.58 0.43 18.72
CA ASP A 20 6.46 0.81 19.58
C ASP A 20 6.90 1.15 21.01
N GLU A 21 7.97 0.52 21.51
CA GLU A 21 8.59 0.86 22.79
C GLU A 21 9.43 2.15 22.75
N LEU A 22 10.09 2.43 21.62
CA LEU A 22 11.01 3.57 21.48
C LEU A 22 10.29 4.88 21.08
N LEU A 23 9.12 4.78 20.45
CA LEU A 23 8.41 5.90 19.85
C LEU A 23 7.00 6.02 20.42
N SER A 24 6.52 7.24 20.58
CA SER A 24 5.11 7.47 20.92
C SER A 24 4.17 7.13 19.75
N ASP A 25 2.90 6.86 20.07
CA ASP A 25 1.84 6.67 19.06
C ASP A 25 1.80 7.82 18.04
N GLY A 26 2.11 9.05 18.50
CA GLY A 26 2.18 10.22 17.64
C GLY A 26 3.31 10.16 16.63
N ALA A 27 4.50 9.70 17.03
CA ALA A 27 5.65 9.54 16.16
C ALA A 27 5.46 8.37 15.19
N LEU A 28 4.95 7.24 15.66
CA LEU A 28 4.59 6.09 14.82
C LEU A 28 3.55 6.47 13.78
N SER A 29 2.47 7.14 14.19
CA SER A 29 1.45 7.64 13.27
C SER A 29 2.00 8.65 12.26
N ALA A 30 3.00 9.45 12.64
CA ALA A 30 3.68 10.35 11.71
C ALA A 30 4.52 9.59 10.69
N LEU A 31 5.28 8.56 11.10
CA LEU A 31 6.03 7.69 10.19
C LEU A 31 5.11 7.01 9.16
N MET A 32 3.89 6.63 9.56
CA MET A 32 2.89 6.07 8.66
C MET A 32 2.40 7.06 7.59
N ARG A 33 2.62 8.36 7.78
CA ARG A 33 2.32 9.45 6.83
C ARG A 33 3.59 10.04 6.22
N ASP A 34 4.69 9.29 6.18
CA ASP A 34 6.01 9.68 5.67
C ASP A 34 6.61 10.92 6.36
N SER A 35 6.17 11.23 7.59
CA SER A 35 6.70 12.32 8.39
C SER A 35 7.67 11.79 9.44
N ARG A 36 8.97 11.89 9.19
CA ARG A 36 10.05 11.35 10.02
C ARG A 36 10.42 12.21 11.23
N LEU A 37 10.09 13.50 11.20
CA LEU A 37 10.60 14.46 12.18
C LEU A 37 10.23 14.13 13.64
N PRO A 38 8.99 13.74 13.99
CA PRO A 38 8.65 13.37 15.35
C PRO A 38 9.51 12.21 15.88
N ALA A 39 9.71 11.16 15.07
CA ALA A 39 10.55 10.03 15.44
C ALA A 39 12.03 10.44 15.66
N LEU A 40 12.59 11.29 14.78
CA LEU A 40 13.95 11.80 14.95
C LEU A 40 14.12 12.63 16.22
N VAL A 41 13.10 13.39 16.61
CA VAL A 41 13.12 14.17 17.86
C VAL A 41 13.14 13.23 19.07
N GLU A 42 12.31 12.20 19.09
CA GLU A 42 12.23 11.25 20.21
C GLU A 42 13.48 10.37 20.31
N LEU A 43 14.07 9.98 19.16
CA LEU A 43 15.29 9.17 19.11
C LEU A 43 16.58 9.97 19.31
N ALA A 44 16.51 11.30 19.44
CA ALA A 44 17.69 12.13 19.61
C ALA A 44 18.43 11.80 20.92
N GLY A 45 19.67 11.33 20.78
CA GLY A 45 20.53 10.97 21.94
C GLY A 45 20.18 9.62 22.59
N VAL A 46 19.28 8.83 21.98
CA VAL A 46 19.04 7.45 22.41
C VAL A 46 20.17 6.56 21.89
N ASP A 47 20.96 6.01 22.82
CA ASP A 47 22.08 5.11 22.52
C ASP A 47 21.62 3.64 22.60
N ALA A 48 20.93 3.22 21.51
CA ALA A 48 20.49 1.84 21.34
C ALA A 48 20.63 1.44 19.86
N PRO A 49 21.03 0.19 19.55
CA PRO A 49 21.18 -0.28 18.17
C PRO A 49 19.93 -0.04 17.31
N ALA A 50 18.75 -0.40 17.79
CA ALA A 50 17.49 -0.19 17.10
C ALA A 50 17.20 1.30 16.81
N ALA A 51 17.51 2.19 17.76
CA ALA A 51 17.35 3.64 17.58
C ALA A 51 18.31 4.19 16.51
N THR A 52 19.56 3.72 16.50
CA THR A 52 20.56 4.08 15.47
C THR A 52 20.09 3.64 14.08
N LEU A 53 19.64 2.38 13.92
CA LEU A 53 19.12 1.85 12.65
C LEU A 53 17.86 2.61 12.19
N THR A 54 16.98 2.97 13.14
CA THR A 54 15.77 3.74 12.84
C THR A 54 16.10 5.15 12.36
N ARG A 55 17.01 5.87 13.04
CA ARG A 55 17.47 7.19 12.56
C ARG A 55 18.11 7.10 11.20
N PHE A 56 18.96 6.08 10.98
CA PHE A 56 19.72 5.90 9.74
C PHE A 56 18.83 5.53 8.56
N PHE A 57 18.10 4.43 8.63
CA PHE A 57 17.33 3.90 7.50
C PHE A 57 15.97 4.56 7.34
N ILE A 58 15.17 4.65 8.41
CA ILE A 58 13.81 5.21 8.35
C ILE A 58 13.87 6.75 8.42
N GLY A 59 14.71 7.27 9.30
CA GLY A 59 14.92 8.71 9.47
C GLY A 59 15.72 9.35 8.33
N GLY A 60 16.50 8.58 7.57
CA GLY A 60 17.41 9.10 6.53
C GLY A 60 18.46 10.05 7.12
N GLN A 61 18.81 9.91 8.40
CA GLN A 61 19.76 10.75 9.09
C GLN A 61 21.16 10.14 8.98
N PRO A 62 22.21 10.92 8.63
CA PRO A 62 23.58 10.42 8.67
C PRO A 62 24.00 9.95 10.06
N GLU A 63 24.74 8.86 10.12
CA GLU A 63 25.33 8.31 11.34
C GLU A 63 26.83 8.08 11.14
N ARG A 64 27.61 8.04 12.23
CA ARG A 64 29.02 7.66 12.18
C ARG A 64 29.18 6.18 11.88
N ALA A 65 30.24 5.82 11.15
CA ALA A 65 30.53 4.41 10.84
C ALA A 65 30.66 3.57 12.13
N SER A 66 31.30 4.10 13.16
CA SER A 66 31.42 3.44 14.47
C SER A 66 30.08 3.15 15.14
N ALA A 67 29.08 4.02 14.98
CA ALA A 67 27.73 3.78 15.51
C ALA A 67 27.01 2.66 14.73
N LEU A 68 27.21 2.60 13.41
CA LEU A 68 26.69 1.52 12.58
C LEU A 68 27.41 0.20 12.85
N ASP A 69 28.72 0.20 13.09
CA ASP A 69 29.49 -0.97 13.49
C ASP A 69 29.01 -1.54 14.84
N ALA A 70 28.65 -0.66 15.78
CA ALA A 70 28.06 -1.06 17.06
C ALA A 70 26.64 -1.63 16.91
N ALA A 71 25.84 -1.08 15.99
CA ALA A 71 24.48 -1.55 15.72
C ALA A 71 24.42 -2.82 14.87
N LEU A 72 25.42 -3.04 14.00
CA LEU A 72 25.54 -4.18 13.07
C LEU A 72 26.91 -4.87 13.22
N PRO A 73 27.16 -5.58 14.32
CA PRO A 73 28.50 -6.00 14.72
C PRO A 73 29.15 -7.02 13.79
N THR A 74 28.41 -7.74 12.95
CA THR A 74 28.95 -8.73 12.01
C THR A 74 29.07 -8.21 10.58
N LEU A 75 28.22 -7.27 10.19
CA LEU A 75 28.21 -6.65 8.86
C LEU A 75 29.01 -5.34 8.85
N GLY A 76 28.72 -4.46 9.78
CA GLY A 76 29.32 -3.14 9.93
C GLY A 76 28.99 -2.14 8.81
N ALA A 77 29.51 -0.93 8.95
CA ALA A 77 29.38 0.14 7.95
C ALA A 77 29.97 -0.25 6.59
N ALA A 78 31.15 -0.87 6.58
CA ALA A 78 31.80 -1.35 5.36
C ALA A 78 30.97 -2.43 4.63
N GLY A 79 30.27 -3.27 5.39
CA GLY A 79 29.36 -4.27 4.83
C GLY A 79 28.11 -3.63 4.22
N LEU A 80 27.56 -2.59 4.83
CA LEU A 80 26.44 -1.82 4.25
C LEU A 80 26.85 -1.17 2.92
N GLU A 81 28.05 -0.57 2.88
CA GLU A 81 28.58 0.03 1.65
C GLU A 81 28.77 -1.01 0.53
N THR A 82 29.33 -2.20 0.89
CA THR A 82 29.49 -3.28 -0.08
C THR A 82 28.16 -3.85 -0.58
N LEU A 83 27.09 -3.85 0.25
CA LEU A 83 25.73 -4.20 -0.16
C LEU A 83 25.06 -3.09 -0.99
N GLY A 84 25.65 -1.90 -1.04
CA GLY A 84 25.06 -0.74 -1.70
C GLY A 84 23.89 -0.12 -0.92
N LEU A 85 23.77 -0.42 0.38
CA LEU A 85 22.71 0.13 1.25
C LEU A 85 23.09 1.46 1.88
N ALA A 86 24.37 1.79 1.90
CA ALA A 86 24.91 3.02 2.45
C ALA A 86 26.09 3.55 1.64
N ALA A 87 26.42 4.81 1.82
CA ALA A 87 27.60 5.44 1.24
C ALA A 87 28.28 6.36 2.27
N THR A 88 29.60 6.43 2.18
CA THR A 88 30.39 7.41 2.92
C THR A 88 30.15 8.82 2.37
N ILE A 89 30.02 9.80 3.26
CA ILE A 89 29.82 11.23 2.95
C ILE A 89 30.78 12.09 3.73
N ASP A 90 31.00 13.33 3.28
CA ASP A 90 31.85 14.29 3.98
C ASP A 90 31.11 15.01 5.13
N GLU A 91 31.87 15.76 5.95
CA GLU A 91 31.34 16.50 7.11
C GLU A 91 30.31 17.57 6.73
N ASP A 92 30.48 18.24 5.58
CA ASP A 92 29.60 19.32 5.14
C ASP A 92 28.26 18.76 4.66
N GLU A 93 28.29 17.66 3.91
CA GLU A 93 27.08 16.92 3.49
C GLU A 93 26.33 16.39 4.71
N ALA A 94 27.04 15.77 5.66
CA ALA A 94 26.44 15.29 6.91
C ALA A 94 25.81 16.44 7.72
N ALA A 95 26.50 17.56 7.86
CA ALA A 95 25.99 18.72 8.58
C ALA A 95 24.73 19.32 7.95
N SER A 96 24.64 19.27 6.62
CA SER A 96 23.46 19.74 5.87
C SER A 96 22.25 18.81 6.00
N ALA A 97 22.49 17.50 6.14
CA ALA A 97 21.46 16.47 6.24
C ALA A 97 20.93 16.27 7.67
N LEU A 98 21.70 16.68 8.70
CA LEU A 98 21.28 16.56 10.10
C LEU A 98 20.11 17.49 10.43
N VAL A 99 18.98 16.91 10.79
CA VAL A 99 17.74 17.64 11.12
C VAL A 99 17.82 18.34 12.49
N MET A 100 18.59 17.77 13.43
CA MET A 100 18.70 18.31 14.80
C MET A 100 19.91 19.21 14.94
N PRO A 101 19.76 20.43 15.47
CA PRO A 101 20.90 21.25 15.80
C PRO A 101 21.76 20.51 16.86
N ARG A 102 23.07 20.50 16.65
CA ARG A 102 24.01 19.97 17.65
C ARG A 102 23.72 20.64 19.03
N PRO A 103 23.68 19.87 20.13
CA PRO A 103 23.56 20.50 21.44
C PRO A 103 24.69 21.53 21.59
N CYS A 104 24.34 22.78 21.87
CA CYS A 104 25.32 23.82 22.12
C CYS A 104 26.24 23.36 23.27
N SER A 105 27.45 22.94 22.95
CA SER A 105 28.46 22.71 23.97
C SER A 105 28.71 24.07 24.68
N LYS A 106 28.34 24.15 25.94
CA LYS A 106 28.61 25.33 26.78
C LYS A 106 30.13 25.40 27.05
N SER A 107 30.94 25.62 26.03
CA SER A 107 32.34 26.07 26.16
C SER A 107 33.01 26.17 24.80
N ALA A 108 32.68 27.20 24.03
CA ALA A 108 33.62 27.71 23.03
C ALA A 108 34.21 29.01 23.58
N PRO A 109 35.54 29.19 23.66
CA PRO A 109 36.11 30.44 24.06
C PRO A 109 35.73 31.54 23.07
N LYS A 110 35.31 32.70 23.60
CA LYS A 110 35.06 33.91 22.82
C LYS A 110 36.32 34.24 22.01
N ARG A 111 36.24 34.13 20.70
CA ARG A 111 37.20 34.78 19.83
C ARG A 111 36.98 36.29 19.93
N GLU A 112 37.94 36.99 20.53
CA GLU A 112 38.04 38.44 20.50
C GLU A 112 38.13 38.91 19.04
N ARG A 113 37.24 39.84 18.66
CA ARG A 113 37.33 40.57 17.39
C ARG A 113 38.61 41.40 17.39
N ALA A 114 39.60 41.02 16.60
CA ALA A 114 40.69 41.90 16.25
C ALA A 114 40.16 42.99 15.29
N GLN A 115 40.37 44.21 15.67
CA GLN A 115 40.06 45.42 14.90
C GLN A 115 40.93 45.46 13.64
N ALA A 116 40.31 45.81 12.49
CA ALA A 116 41.00 46.08 11.27
C ALA A 116 41.84 47.34 11.41
N GLY A 117 43.12 47.23 11.12
CA GLY A 117 44.04 48.34 10.90
C GLY A 117 44.54 48.28 9.44
N GLU A 118 44.34 49.37 8.74
CA GLU A 118 44.83 49.63 7.38
C GLU A 118 46.37 49.66 7.32
N GLY A 119 46.98 49.14 6.27
CA GLY A 119 48.41 49.30 5.96
C GLY A 119 48.86 48.46 4.78
N GLU A 120 48.89 49.07 3.59
CA GLU A 120 49.61 48.57 2.44
C GLU A 120 51.10 48.45 2.71
N GLU A 121 51.73 47.33 2.36
CA GLU A 121 53.12 47.36 1.81
C GLU A 121 53.42 46.06 1.04
N ALA A 122 54.15 46.26 -0.08
CA ALA A 122 54.50 45.31 -1.08
C ALA A 122 55.43 44.19 -0.59
N SER A 123 55.18 42.94 -0.94
CA SER A 123 56.07 41.82 -0.68
C SER A 123 56.87 41.39 -1.91
N PHE A 124 58.17 41.24 -1.70
CA PHE A 124 59.12 40.61 -2.61
C PHE A 124 59.01 39.07 -2.56
N PRO A 125 59.37 38.35 -3.63
CA PRO A 125 59.24 36.90 -3.66
C PRO A 125 60.34 36.24 -2.81
N THR A 126 59.91 35.35 -1.89
CA THR A 126 60.79 34.53 -1.08
C THR A 126 61.24 33.28 -1.86
N ALA A 127 62.50 32.93 -1.72
CA ALA A 127 63.16 31.78 -2.32
C ALA A 127 62.56 30.45 -1.80
N PRO A 128 62.64 29.34 -2.58
CA PRO A 128 62.11 28.06 -2.18
C PRO A 128 62.85 27.51 -0.97
N ALA A 129 62.06 27.07 0.02
CA ALA A 129 62.58 26.40 1.23
C ALA A 129 63.22 25.06 0.85
N LEU A 130 64.40 24.80 1.40
CA LEU A 130 65.05 23.50 1.34
C LEU A 130 64.25 22.43 2.08
N PRO A 131 64.24 21.15 1.61
CA PRO A 131 63.54 20.08 2.30
C PRO A 131 64.17 19.89 3.70
N THR A 132 63.35 20.04 4.71
CA THR A 132 63.71 19.67 6.08
C THR A 132 63.92 18.19 6.15
N MET A 133 65.12 17.73 6.55
CA MET A 133 65.35 16.33 6.92
C MET A 133 64.45 16.01 8.12
N ARG A 134 63.62 14.95 7.99
CA ARG A 134 62.85 14.38 9.09
C ARG A 134 63.82 13.94 10.17
N ASP A 135 63.51 14.30 11.40
CA ASP A 135 64.19 13.83 12.62
C ASP A 135 63.93 12.31 12.75
N PRO A 136 64.97 11.47 12.83
CA PRO A 136 64.78 10.02 12.95
C PRO A 136 64.12 9.59 14.29
N ASP A 137 63.96 10.49 15.23
CA ASP A 137 63.32 10.22 16.53
C ASP A 137 61.88 10.79 16.62
N GLU A 138 61.30 11.26 15.51
CA GLU A 138 59.93 11.71 15.48
C GLU A 138 59.01 10.47 15.50
N GLU A 139 58.38 10.22 16.64
CA GLU A 139 57.34 9.20 16.76
C GLU A 139 56.28 9.43 15.65
N PRO A 140 55.84 8.39 14.94
CA PRO A 140 54.79 8.54 13.92
C PRO A 140 53.57 9.18 14.60
N GLU A 141 53.12 10.30 14.02
CA GLU A 141 51.85 10.89 14.46
C GLU A 141 50.80 9.78 14.54
N PRO A 142 50.00 9.72 15.62
CA PRO A 142 48.98 8.71 15.72
C PRO A 142 48.09 8.82 14.49
N GLU A 143 47.97 7.70 13.81
CA GLU A 143 47.06 7.57 12.65
C GLU A 143 45.69 8.06 13.10
N VAL A 144 45.24 9.19 12.59
CA VAL A 144 43.93 9.75 12.90
C VAL A 144 42.94 8.77 12.32
N VAL A 145 42.38 7.91 13.15
CA VAL A 145 41.29 7.03 12.76
C VAL A 145 40.12 7.93 12.43
N VAL A 146 39.93 8.16 11.12
CA VAL A 146 38.78 8.91 10.61
C VAL A 146 37.57 8.04 10.79
N ASP A 147 36.64 8.44 11.64
CA ASP A 147 35.32 7.84 11.79
C ASP A 147 34.38 8.52 10.79
N PRO A 148 34.18 7.97 9.57
CA PRO A 148 33.47 8.67 8.52
C PRO A 148 31.97 8.75 8.81
N TRP A 149 31.30 9.75 8.24
CA TRP A 149 29.86 9.81 8.18
C TRP A 149 29.35 8.92 7.06
N MET A 150 28.24 8.24 7.35
CA MET A 150 27.53 7.38 6.42
C MET A 150 26.12 7.91 6.21
N ARG A 151 25.58 7.76 5.00
CA ARG A 151 24.15 7.97 4.72
C ARG A 151 23.52 6.71 4.15
N ALA A 152 22.27 6.48 4.46
CA ALA A 152 21.48 5.43 3.83
C ALA A 152 21.20 5.76 2.36
N LEU A 153 21.22 4.75 1.51
CA LEU A 153 20.84 4.84 0.09
C LEU A 153 19.46 4.24 -0.17
N TYR A 154 18.93 3.49 0.79
CA TYR A 154 17.61 2.87 0.78
C TYR A 154 16.92 3.06 2.12
N ASP A 155 15.60 3.06 2.10
CA ASP A 155 14.79 2.80 3.28
C ASP A 155 14.88 1.31 3.60
N LEU A 156 15.10 0.98 4.85
CA LEU A 156 15.00 -0.38 5.38
C LEU A 156 14.24 -0.28 6.70
N ARG A 157 13.18 -1.05 6.83
CA ARG A 157 12.35 -1.01 8.04
C ARG A 157 11.79 -2.37 8.43
N PRO A 158 11.60 -2.63 9.73
CA PRO A 158 10.84 -3.77 10.18
C PRO A 158 9.36 -3.60 9.82
N HIS A 159 8.72 -4.72 9.54
CA HIS A 159 7.30 -4.82 9.24
C HIS A 159 6.73 -6.12 9.81
N ALA A 160 5.74 -6.01 10.69
CA ALA A 160 5.09 -7.17 11.29
C ALA A 160 3.65 -7.31 10.84
N ALA A 161 3.17 -8.56 10.86
CA ALA A 161 1.78 -8.89 10.62
C ALA A 161 1.34 -10.11 11.41
N ALA A 162 0.16 -10.00 12.04
CA ALA A 162 -0.55 -11.14 12.60
C ALA A 162 -1.36 -11.83 11.50
N LEU A 163 -0.94 -13.01 11.07
CA LEU A 163 -1.55 -13.78 9.99
C LEU A 163 -2.06 -15.14 10.48
N PRO A 164 -2.96 -15.80 9.72
CA PRO A 164 -3.28 -17.19 9.99
C PRO A 164 -1.98 -18.02 10.01
N GLY A 165 -1.65 -18.62 11.15
CA GLY A 165 -0.40 -19.36 11.33
C GLY A 165 0.61 -18.72 12.28
N GLY A 166 0.40 -17.47 12.69
CA GLY A 166 1.22 -16.78 13.68
C GLY A 166 1.60 -15.35 13.32
N GLU A 167 2.45 -14.79 14.16
CA GLU A 167 3.06 -13.50 13.90
C GLU A 167 4.27 -13.67 12.96
N HIS A 168 4.34 -12.77 11.99
CA HIS A 168 5.43 -12.70 11.03
C HIS A 168 6.11 -11.35 11.14
N GLU A 169 7.42 -11.34 11.08
CA GLU A 169 8.20 -10.12 11.04
C GLU A 169 9.21 -10.19 9.88
N TRP A 170 9.25 -9.12 9.12
CA TRP A 170 10.13 -8.95 7.96
C TRP A 170 10.90 -7.64 8.08
N TRP A 171 12.03 -7.57 7.38
CA TRP A 171 12.73 -6.33 7.08
C TRP A 171 12.60 -6.05 5.59
N VAL A 172 12.04 -4.89 5.26
CA VAL A 172 11.70 -4.55 3.88
C VAL A 172 12.47 -3.32 3.45
N THR A 173 13.21 -3.48 2.36
CA THR A 173 13.96 -2.42 1.70
C THR A 173 13.17 -1.85 0.53
N SER A 174 13.15 -0.51 0.44
CA SER A 174 12.58 0.24 -0.68
C SER A 174 13.43 1.49 -0.94
N ASP A 175 13.06 2.29 -1.92
CA ASP A 175 13.75 3.56 -2.13
C ASP A 175 13.41 4.57 -1.04
N LEU A 176 14.35 5.50 -0.79
CA LEU A 176 14.15 6.62 0.13
C LEU A 176 13.06 7.56 -0.40
N GLY A 177 12.12 7.91 0.46
CA GLY A 177 11.05 8.86 0.14
C GLY A 177 11.51 10.31 0.10
N GLU A 178 10.62 11.20 -0.32
CA GLU A 178 10.87 12.65 -0.38
C GLU A 178 11.23 13.25 0.97
N GLY A 179 10.58 12.77 2.04
CA GLY A 179 10.87 13.21 3.40
C GLY A 179 12.30 12.92 3.84
N GLN A 180 12.93 11.86 3.30
CA GLN A 180 14.30 11.46 3.63
C GLN A 180 15.33 12.16 2.72
N THR A 181 15.00 12.33 1.44
CA THR A 181 15.93 12.90 0.45
C THR A 181 15.82 14.42 0.32
N GLY A 182 14.67 15.00 0.66
CA GLY A 182 14.35 16.41 0.39
C GLY A 182 14.22 16.72 -1.11
N LYS A 183 14.06 15.69 -1.95
CA LYS A 183 13.99 15.81 -3.42
C LYS A 183 12.73 15.09 -3.92
N PRO A 184 12.16 15.49 -5.07
CA PRO A 184 11.11 14.73 -5.72
C PRO A 184 11.56 13.30 -6.01
N LEU A 185 10.60 12.36 -6.03
CA LEU A 185 10.87 10.95 -6.32
C LEU A 185 11.44 10.79 -7.74
N ALA A 186 12.36 9.85 -7.89
CA ALA A 186 12.92 9.52 -9.21
C ALA A 186 11.88 8.77 -10.07
N ASP A 187 12.01 8.83 -11.39
CA ASP A 187 11.11 8.16 -12.33
C ASP A 187 11.03 6.64 -12.10
N HIS A 188 12.16 6.03 -11.73
CA HIS A 188 12.32 4.59 -11.43
C HIS A 188 12.20 4.27 -9.93
N HIS A 189 11.55 5.13 -9.16
CA HIS A 189 11.38 4.95 -7.72
C HIS A 189 10.56 3.69 -7.41
N VAL A 190 11.07 2.86 -6.49
CA VAL A 190 10.37 1.68 -5.98
C VAL A 190 9.75 2.00 -4.62
N MET A 191 8.43 2.08 -4.61
CA MET A 191 7.65 2.42 -3.42
C MET A 191 7.82 1.42 -2.29
N GLY A 192 7.83 1.92 -1.07
CA GLY A 192 7.70 1.11 0.14
C GLY A 192 6.25 0.74 0.46
N ILE A 193 6.00 0.39 1.72
CA ILE A 193 4.69 -0.06 2.21
C ILE A 193 3.77 1.14 2.48
N GLY A 194 3.09 1.61 1.44
CA GLY A 194 2.13 2.71 1.52
C GLY A 194 0.70 2.28 1.87
N GLY A 195 -0.24 3.23 1.88
CA GLY A 195 -1.66 2.99 2.22
C GLY A 195 -2.35 2.02 1.26
N ALA A 196 -2.17 2.18 -0.06
CA ALA A 196 -2.72 1.28 -1.07
C ALA A 196 -2.21 -0.16 -0.88
N THR A 197 -0.89 -0.31 -0.67
CA THR A 197 -0.25 -1.60 -0.40
C THR A 197 -0.88 -2.29 0.81
N ARG A 198 -1.09 -1.58 1.93
CA ARG A 198 -1.73 -2.12 3.14
C ARG A 198 -3.16 -2.53 2.90
N THR A 199 -3.93 -1.71 2.19
CA THR A 199 -5.31 -2.07 1.81
C THR A 199 -5.35 -3.40 1.04
N LEU A 200 -4.48 -3.59 0.04
CA LEU A 200 -4.41 -4.84 -0.70
C LEU A 200 -3.96 -6.01 0.18
N LEU A 201 -2.98 -5.79 1.07
CA LEU A 201 -2.55 -6.81 2.04
C LEU A 201 -3.70 -7.28 2.93
N GLU A 202 -4.53 -6.38 3.45
CA GLU A 202 -5.66 -6.72 4.32
C GLU A 202 -6.75 -7.50 3.57
N MET A 203 -7.05 -7.12 2.33
CA MET A 203 -8.10 -7.74 1.51
C MET A 203 -7.67 -9.02 0.79
N THR A 204 -6.38 -9.35 0.77
CA THR A 204 -5.90 -10.55 0.11
C THR A 204 -6.40 -11.81 0.83
N VAL A 205 -7.00 -12.74 0.09
CA VAL A 205 -7.43 -14.06 0.57
C VAL A 205 -6.24 -14.83 1.15
N ARG A 206 -6.46 -15.48 2.30
CA ARG A 206 -5.41 -16.19 3.06
C ARG A 206 -5.59 -17.71 3.10
N ASP A 207 -6.47 -18.25 2.26
CA ASP A 207 -6.61 -19.68 2.11
C ASP A 207 -5.31 -20.29 1.60
N GLN A 208 -5.00 -21.52 2.04
CA GLN A 208 -3.82 -22.24 1.54
C GLN A 208 -3.97 -22.55 0.07
N VAL A 209 -2.98 -22.16 -0.73
CA VAL A 209 -2.97 -22.37 -2.18
C VAL A 209 -1.66 -23.03 -2.64
N ASP A 210 -1.68 -23.70 -3.78
CA ASP A 210 -0.47 -24.29 -4.35
C ASP A 210 0.41 -23.25 -5.04
N SER A 211 -0.20 -22.23 -5.66
CA SER A 211 0.53 -21.23 -6.43
C SER A 211 -0.08 -19.83 -6.30
N ALA A 212 0.79 -18.83 -6.16
CA ALA A 212 0.39 -17.43 -6.15
C ALA A 212 1.31 -16.56 -7.03
N LEU A 213 0.74 -15.50 -7.58
CA LEU A 213 1.43 -14.53 -8.44
C LEU A 213 1.22 -13.11 -7.90
N ASP A 214 2.33 -12.37 -7.75
CA ASP A 214 2.33 -10.93 -7.49
C ASP A 214 2.73 -10.18 -8.77
N VAL A 215 1.80 -9.45 -9.38
CA VAL A 215 2.02 -8.70 -10.63
C VAL A 215 2.31 -7.25 -10.31
N GLY A 216 3.50 -6.75 -10.72
CA GLY A 216 3.98 -5.43 -10.32
C GLY A 216 4.47 -5.45 -8.87
N CYS A 217 5.44 -6.31 -8.58
CA CYS A 217 5.83 -6.64 -7.21
C CYS A 217 6.51 -5.50 -6.43
N GLY A 218 7.10 -4.51 -7.11
CA GLY A 218 7.78 -3.39 -6.47
C GLY A 218 8.87 -3.83 -5.48
N CYS A 219 8.68 -3.56 -4.20
CA CYS A 219 9.58 -4.03 -3.14
C CYS A 219 9.31 -5.48 -2.68
N GLY A 220 8.31 -6.17 -3.24
CA GLY A 220 8.02 -7.57 -2.97
C GLY A 220 7.22 -7.85 -1.71
N ILE A 221 6.63 -6.85 -1.07
CA ILE A 221 5.89 -7.06 0.19
C ILE A 221 4.66 -7.96 -0.01
N GLN A 222 3.92 -7.82 -1.12
CA GLN A 222 2.79 -8.71 -1.43
C GLN A 222 3.28 -10.16 -1.57
N ALA A 223 4.39 -10.37 -2.31
CA ALA A 223 4.98 -11.69 -2.49
C ALA A 223 5.45 -12.32 -1.16
N LEU A 224 6.00 -11.53 -0.21
CA LEU A 224 6.35 -12.01 1.13
C LEU A 224 5.11 -12.50 1.89
N TYR A 225 4.01 -11.75 1.82
CA TYR A 225 2.75 -12.17 2.43
C TYR A 225 2.18 -13.43 1.76
N LEU A 226 2.22 -13.52 0.43
CA LEU A 226 1.76 -14.69 -0.31
C LEU A 226 2.54 -15.95 0.09
N ALA A 227 3.83 -15.84 0.35
CA ALA A 227 4.68 -16.96 0.77
C ALA A 227 4.29 -17.56 2.13
N THR A 228 3.44 -16.89 2.92
CA THR A 228 2.95 -17.44 4.19
C THR A 228 1.85 -18.50 4.02
N HIS A 229 1.20 -18.53 2.85
CA HIS A 229 0.07 -19.43 2.58
C HIS A 229 0.04 -20.03 1.17
N ALA A 230 1.01 -19.72 0.31
CA ALA A 230 1.20 -20.34 -1.00
C ALA A 230 2.46 -21.21 -0.99
N ARG A 231 2.40 -22.41 -1.61
CA ARG A 231 3.58 -23.30 -1.71
C ARG A 231 4.61 -22.77 -2.70
N ARG A 232 4.16 -22.11 -3.75
CA ARG A 232 4.98 -21.49 -4.79
C ARG A 232 4.52 -20.07 -4.99
N VAL A 233 5.46 -19.12 -4.95
CA VAL A 233 5.22 -17.70 -5.23
C VAL A 233 6.07 -17.27 -6.41
N VAL A 234 5.44 -16.66 -7.39
CA VAL A 234 6.08 -15.94 -8.49
C VAL A 234 5.78 -14.46 -8.32
N ALA A 235 6.76 -13.62 -8.60
CA ALA A 235 6.61 -12.16 -8.59
C ALA A 235 7.12 -11.60 -9.91
N THR A 236 6.37 -10.70 -10.54
CA THR A 236 6.76 -10.08 -11.81
C THR A 236 6.77 -8.56 -11.70
N ASP A 237 7.72 -7.92 -12.38
CA ASP A 237 7.76 -6.47 -12.52
C ASP A 237 8.43 -6.08 -13.84
N VAL A 238 8.03 -4.97 -14.44
CA VAL A 238 8.67 -4.42 -15.63
C VAL A 238 10.01 -3.76 -15.31
N SER A 239 10.19 -3.36 -14.06
CA SER A 239 11.39 -2.69 -13.55
C SER A 239 12.41 -3.71 -13.04
N ALA A 240 13.56 -3.82 -13.71
CA ALA A 240 14.69 -4.62 -13.22
C ALA A 240 15.12 -4.23 -11.79
N ARG A 241 14.94 -2.94 -11.42
CA ARG A 241 15.24 -2.42 -10.09
C ARG A 241 14.26 -2.99 -9.05
N ALA A 242 12.96 -3.00 -9.35
CA ALA A 242 11.94 -3.60 -8.50
C ALA A 242 12.20 -5.10 -8.31
N CYS A 243 12.50 -5.82 -9.40
CA CYS A 243 12.90 -7.23 -9.34
C CYS A 243 14.11 -7.45 -8.42
N ALA A 244 15.14 -6.61 -8.51
CA ALA A 244 16.32 -6.72 -7.66
C ALA A 244 16.01 -6.45 -6.18
N LEU A 245 15.15 -5.46 -5.87
CA LEU A 245 14.71 -5.20 -4.49
C LEU A 245 13.83 -6.33 -3.94
N THR A 246 12.92 -6.88 -4.74
CA THR A 246 12.13 -8.06 -4.35
C THR A 246 13.02 -9.27 -4.06
N GLN A 247 14.04 -9.55 -4.90
CA GLN A 247 15.01 -10.61 -4.65
C GLN A 247 15.82 -10.37 -3.39
N PHE A 248 16.26 -9.12 -3.16
CA PHE A 248 16.98 -8.75 -1.94
C PHE A 248 16.12 -8.97 -0.69
N ASN A 249 14.86 -8.49 -0.71
CA ASN A 249 13.93 -8.63 0.40
C ASN A 249 13.56 -10.10 0.66
N ALA A 250 13.37 -10.90 -0.39
CA ALA A 250 13.16 -12.34 -0.27
C ALA A 250 14.35 -13.01 0.41
N ALA A 251 15.58 -12.71 -0.03
CA ALA A 251 16.80 -13.25 0.57
C ALA A 251 17.03 -12.79 2.02
N LEU A 252 16.73 -11.51 2.33
CA LEU A 252 16.83 -10.94 3.68
C LEU A 252 15.88 -11.63 4.66
N ASN A 253 14.70 -12.03 4.18
CA ASN A 253 13.68 -12.69 4.97
C ASN A 253 13.65 -14.22 4.82
N GLU A 254 14.68 -14.80 4.21
CA GLU A 254 14.82 -16.26 4.00
C GLU A 254 13.59 -16.89 3.32
N THR A 255 12.94 -16.11 2.43
CA THR A 255 11.73 -16.51 1.72
C THR A 255 12.09 -16.84 0.26
N THR A 256 11.50 -17.92 -0.27
CA THR A 256 11.71 -18.31 -1.67
C THR A 256 10.63 -17.68 -2.55
N ILE A 257 11.03 -16.79 -3.45
CA ILE A 257 10.16 -16.12 -4.44
C ILE A 257 10.86 -16.23 -5.79
N ASP A 258 10.14 -16.68 -6.81
CA ASP A 258 10.60 -16.72 -8.20
C ASP A 258 10.30 -15.36 -8.85
N VAL A 259 11.33 -14.51 -8.96
CA VAL A 259 11.20 -13.14 -9.43
C VAL A 259 11.60 -13.04 -10.90
N ARG A 260 10.71 -12.50 -11.73
CA ARG A 260 10.88 -12.41 -13.19
C ARG A 260 10.62 -11.00 -13.70
N GLU A 261 11.49 -10.50 -14.55
CA GLU A 261 11.34 -9.22 -15.23
C GLU A 261 10.44 -9.36 -16.47
N GLY A 262 9.49 -8.45 -16.64
CA GLY A 262 8.65 -8.34 -17.82
C GLY A 262 7.30 -7.69 -17.54
N SER A 263 6.52 -7.46 -18.61
CA SER A 263 5.27 -6.71 -18.55
C SER A 263 4.09 -7.62 -18.22
N LEU A 264 3.33 -7.24 -17.19
CA LEU A 264 2.09 -7.92 -16.77
C LEU A 264 2.26 -9.44 -16.66
N PHE A 265 1.60 -10.20 -17.55
CA PHE A 265 1.58 -11.67 -17.56
C PHE A 265 2.59 -12.31 -18.53
N GLU A 266 3.32 -11.51 -19.32
CA GLU A 266 4.31 -12.03 -20.29
C GLU A 266 5.33 -12.98 -19.65
N PRO A 267 5.91 -12.68 -18.45
CA PRO A 267 6.91 -13.58 -17.85
C PRO A 267 6.35 -14.93 -17.36
N VAL A 268 5.03 -15.06 -17.32
CA VAL A 268 4.31 -16.25 -16.82
C VAL A 268 3.40 -16.86 -17.89
N GLU A 269 3.65 -16.55 -19.16
CA GLU A 269 2.86 -17.08 -20.26
C GLU A 269 2.80 -18.62 -20.23
N GLY A 270 1.59 -19.17 -20.28
CA GLY A 270 1.34 -20.62 -20.21
C GLY A 270 1.34 -21.21 -18.80
N GLU A 271 1.55 -20.41 -17.74
CA GLU A 271 1.40 -20.83 -16.36
C GLU A 271 0.05 -20.39 -15.78
N THR A 272 -0.44 -21.12 -14.77
CA THR A 272 -1.67 -20.76 -14.06
C THR A 272 -1.45 -20.74 -12.56
N PHE A 273 -2.22 -19.88 -11.88
CA PHE A 273 -2.10 -19.61 -10.46
C PHE A 273 -3.46 -19.67 -9.77
N ASP A 274 -3.45 -20.12 -8.52
CA ASP A 274 -4.66 -20.18 -7.69
C ASP A 274 -5.03 -18.82 -7.11
N LEU A 275 -4.03 -17.97 -6.88
CA LEU A 275 -4.19 -16.62 -6.38
C LEU A 275 -3.28 -15.65 -7.15
N ILE A 276 -3.87 -14.61 -7.71
CA ILE A 276 -3.15 -13.49 -8.32
C ILE A 276 -3.47 -12.23 -7.52
N VAL A 277 -2.45 -11.48 -7.14
CA VAL A 277 -2.62 -10.15 -6.54
C VAL A 277 -1.88 -9.11 -7.36
N THR A 278 -2.40 -7.89 -7.40
CA THR A 278 -1.70 -6.78 -8.03
C THR A 278 -2.14 -5.43 -7.45
N ASN A 279 -1.16 -4.58 -7.19
CA ASN A 279 -1.33 -3.15 -6.97
C ASN A 279 -0.75 -2.42 -8.17
N PRO A 280 -1.43 -2.42 -9.32
CA PRO A 280 -0.86 -1.90 -10.55
C PRO A 280 -0.69 -0.38 -10.46
N PRO A 281 0.18 0.23 -11.29
CA PRO A 281 0.27 1.67 -11.42
C PRO A 281 -0.99 2.23 -12.09
N PHE A 282 -2.04 2.46 -11.30
CA PHE A 282 -3.40 2.79 -11.76
C PHE A 282 -3.68 4.28 -11.92
N VAL A 283 -2.68 5.16 -11.76
CA VAL A 283 -2.91 6.60 -11.88
C VAL A 283 -3.08 7.00 -13.34
N ILE A 284 -4.18 7.68 -13.61
CA ILE A 284 -4.50 8.17 -14.95
C ILE A 284 -3.72 9.44 -15.23
N THR A 285 -2.51 9.30 -15.78
CA THR A 285 -1.61 10.41 -16.10
C THR A 285 -1.66 10.74 -17.59
N PRO A 286 -1.96 12.00 -17.97
CA PRO A 286 -1.96 12.41 -19.37
C PRO A 286 -0.58 12.29 -20.04
N ASP A 287 -0.55 11.94 -21.34
CA ASP A 287 0.68 11.87 -22.13
C ASP A 287 1.47 13.19 -22.11
N THR A 288 0.77 14.31 -22.12
CA THR A 288 1.39 15.65 -22.06
C THR A 288 2.14 15.89 -20.75
N VAL A 289 1.68 15.28 -19.66
CA VAL A 289 2.33 15.36 -18.35
C VAL A 289 3.51 14.38 -18.32
N ARG A 290 3.31 13.14 -18.78
CA ARG A 290 4.38 12.13 -18.88
C ARG A 290 5.57 12.63 -19.73
N CYS A 291 5.29 13.28 -20.86
CA CYS A 291 6.33 13.85 -21.72
C CYS A 291 7.07 15.03 -21.09
N ALA A 292 6.45 15.77 -20.17
CA ALA A 292 7.01 16.98 -19.58
C ALA A 292 7.76 16.74 -18.27
N SER A 293 7.30 15.79 -17.44
CA SER A 293 7.83 15.51 -16.09
C SER A 293 8.47 14.12 -15.93
N GLY A 294 8.56 13.34 -17.01
CA GLY A 294 8.97 11.94 -16.94
C GLY A 294 7.79 11.00 -16.62
N MET A 295 8.02 9.71 -16.82
CA MET A 295 7.07 8.64 -16.47
C MET A 295 7.51 8.06 -15.12
N HIS A 296 6.68 8.19 -14.10
CA HIS A 296 6.91 7.52 -12.83
C HIS A 296 6.44 6.06 -12.93
N GLU A 297 7.37 5.11 -13.01
CA GLU A 297 7.08 3.69 -13.20
C GLU A 297 6.10 3.13 -12.16
N TYR A 298 6.22 3.55 -10.91
CA TYR A 298 5.37 3.09 -9.80
C TYR A 298 3.92 3.57 -9.88
N ARG A 299 3.62 4.58 -10.69
CA ARG A 299 2.34 5.28 -10.76
C ARG A 299 1.69 5.20 -12.13
N ASP A 300 2.51 5.38 -13.17
CA ASP A 300 2.06 5.59 -14.54
C ASP A 300 2.24 4.28 -15.32
N GLY A 301 1.21 3.50 -15.51
CA GLY A 301 1.27 2.18 -16.15
C GLY A 301 1.70 2.12 -17.61
N GLY A 302 2.18 3.23 -18.19
CA GLY A 302 2.67 3.31 -19.57
C GLY A 302 1.58 3.20 -20.64
N MET A 303 0.37 2.80 -20.28
CA MET A 303 -0.79 2.71 -21.16
C MET A 303 -1.64 3.98 -21.09
N ASP A 304 -2.44 4.21 -22.13
CA ASP A 304 -3.33 5.37 -22.15
C ASP A 304 -4.46 5.21 -21.13
N ARG A 305 -4.61 6.21 -20.26
CA ARG A 305 -5.69 6.36 -19.29
C ARG A 305 -5.80 5.14 -18.34
N ASP A 306 -7.00 4.54 -18.22
CA ASP A 306 -7.28 3.36 -17.40
C ASP A 306 -7.18 2.03 -18.18
N ASN A 307 -6.56 2.02 -19.36
CA ASN A 307 -6.40 0.82 -20.18
C ASN A 307 -5.51 -0.25 -19.53
N LEU A 308 -4.59 0.12 -18.64
CA LEU A 308 -3.80 -0.86 -17.89
C LEU A 308 -4.71 -1.77 -17.05
N ILE A 309 -5.70 -1.19 -16.37
CA ILE A 309 -6.68 -1.95 -15.59
C ILE A 309 -7.46 -2.92 -16.48
N ALA A 310 -7.92 -2.43 -17.64
CA ALA A 310 -8.59 -3.28 -18.62
C ALA A 310 -7.67 -4.42 -19.12
N ALA A 311 -6.38 -4.16 -19.34
CA ALA A 311 -5.42 -5.16 -19.78
C ALA A 311 -5.20 -6.24 -18.71
N VAL A 312 -5.05 -5.84 -17.44
CA VAL A 312 -4.92 -6.79 -16.32
C VAL A 312 -6.17 -7.68 -16.22
N LEU A 313 -7.37 -7.08 -16.22
CA LEU A 313 -8.63 -7.84 -16.09
C LEU A 313 -8.83 -8.84 -17.26
N ARG A 314 -8.47 -8.46 -18.49
CA ARG A 314 -8.60 -9.33 -19.66
C ARG A 314 -7.54 -10.42 -19.75
N GLY A 315 -6.32 -10.13 -19.28
CA GLY A 315 -5.23 -11.11 -19.31
C GLY A 315 -5.25 -12.10 -18.15
N ALA A 316 -5.78 -11.71 -17.00
CA ALA A 316 -5.78 -12.54 -15.80
C ALA A 316 -6.44 -13.92 -15.96
N PRO A 317 -7.60 -14.08 -16.63
CA PRO A 317 -8.24 -15.38 -16.74
C PRO A 317 -7.38 -16.46 -17.39
N ASP A 318 -6.49 -16.11 -18.29
CA ASP A 318 -5.59 -17.07 -18.95
C ASP A 318 -4.48 -17.57 -18.02
N CYS A 319 -4.18 -16.81 -16.97
CA CYS A 319 -3.18 -17.13 -15.95
C CYS A 319 -3.80 -17.63 -14.62
N MET A 320 -5.10 -17.88 -14.56
CA MET A 320 -5.79 -18.39 -13.37
C MET A 320 -6.14 -19.86 -13.53
N THR A 321 -6.01 -20.66 -12.48
CA THR A 321 -6.59 -22.00 -12.41
C THR A 321 -8.12 -21.92 -12.33
N PRO A 322 -8.89 -22.94 -12.77
CA PRO A 322 -10.32 -22.98 -12.47
C PRO A 322 -10.58 -22.87 -10.97
N GLY A 323 -11.43 -21.91 -10.56
CA GLY A 323 -11.65 -21.56 -9.15
C GLY A 323 -10.62 -20.60 -8.56
N GLY A 324 -9.51 -20.36 -9.25
CA GLY A 324 -8.49 -19.38 -8.83
C GLY A 324 -9.03 -17.95 -8.82
N THR A 325 -8.39 -17.08 -8.05
CA THR A 325 -8.84 -15.70 -7.82
C THR A 325 -7.80 -14.66 -8.21
N LEU A 326 -8.27 -13.50 -8.68
CA LEU A 326 -7.51 -12.27 -8.81
C LEU A 326 -8.04 -11.25 -7.82
N GLN A 327 -7.15 -10.51 -7.14
CA GLN A 327 -7.49 -9.36 -6.31
C GLN A 327 -6.59 -8.18 -6.66
N MET A 328 -7.21 -7.02 -6.93
CA MET A 328 -6.48 -5.83 -7.34
C MET A 328 -7.12 -4.52 -6.88
N LEU A 329 -6.29 -3.51 -6.67
CA LEU A 329 -6.75 -2.12 -6.60
C LEU A 329 -6.89 -1.55 -8.01
N ALA A 330 -7.84 -0.64 -8.20
CA ALA A 330 -8.13 -0.09 -9.51
C ALA A 330 -8.73 1.32 -9.43
N ASN A 331 -8.44 2.12 -10.47
CA ASN A 331 -9.16 3.35 -10.78
C ASN A 331 -9.80 3.21 -12.15
N TRP A 332 -10.94 3.85 -12.34
CA TRP A 332 -11.65 3.90 -13.62
C TRP A 332 -12.33 5.23 -13.84
N GLU A 333 -12.43 5.62 -15.09
CA GLU A 333 -13.09 6.85 -15.47
C GLU A 333 -14.59 6.66 -15.64
N ILE A 334 -15.35 7.60 -15.12
CA ILE A 334 -16.78 7.70 -15.32
C ILE A 334 -17.04 8.94 -16.18
N PRO A 335 -17.49 8.76 -17.43
CA PRO A 335 -17.75 9.89 -18.33
C PRO A 335 -18.79 10.87 -17.77
N ALA A 336 -18.65 12.15 -18.05
CA ALA A 336 -19.60 13.18 -17.64
C ALA A 336 -21.02 12.98 -18.24
N SER A 337 -21.15 12.16 -19.28
CA SER A 337 -22.44 11.77 -19.87
C SER A 337 -23.18 10.68 -19.08
N ARG A 338 -22.52 10.02 -18.11
CA ARG A 338 -23.09 8.98 -17.26
C ARG A 338 -23.43 9.54 -15.87
N ASN A 339 -24.49 9.03 -15.27
CA ASN A 339 -24.77 9.32 -13.86
C ASN A 339 -23.78 8.55 -12.97
N PRO A 340 -22.94 9.22 -12.16
CA PRO A 340 -21.96 8.56 -11.33
C PRO A 340 -22.56 7.70 -10.20
N ASP A 341 -23.80 7.95 -9.79
CA ASP A 341 -24.44 7.20 -8.70
C ASP A 341 -25.03 5.87 -9.19
N THR A 342 -25.46 5.80 -10.45
CA THR A 342 -26.19 4.63 -10.99
C THR A 342 -25.49 3.92 -12.16
N GLN A 343 -24.53 4.56 -12.82
CA GLN A 343 -23.84 4.06 -14.00
C GLN A 343 -22.31 3.98 -13.82
N TRP A 344 -21.84 4.06 -12.60
CA TRP A 344 -20.42 4.09 -12.26
C TRP A 344 -19.69 2.81 -12.69
N SER A 345 -20.36 1.67 -12.61
CA SER A 345 -19.78 0.35 -12.87
C SER A 345 -19.70 -0.04 -14.35
N GLN A 346 -20.41 0.69 -15.22
CA GLN A 346 -20.56 0.28 -16.64
C GLN A 346 -19.23 0.10 -17.36
N ARG A 347 -18.22 0.93 -17.07
CA ARG A 347 -16.90 0.81 -17.70
C ARG A 347 -16.19 -0.47 -17.28
N VAL A 348 -16.23 -0.81 -16.01
CA VAL A 348 -15.63 -2.06 -15.49
C VAL A 348 -16.42 -3.27 -16.01
N ASP A 349 -17.74 -3.18 -16.05
CA ASP A 349 -18.61 -4.22 -16.59
C ASP A 349 -18.31 -4.50 -18.07
N GLU A 350 -18.10 -3.46 -18.90
CA GLU A 350 -17.66 -3.56 -20.30
C GLU A 350 -16.27 -4.24 -20.42
N TRP A 351 -15.36 -4.06 -19.48
CA TRP A 351 -14.05 -4.75 -19.48
C TRP A 351 -14.17 -6.24 -19.16
N LEU A 352 -15.15 -6.61 -18.35
CA LEU A 352 -15.41 -7.97 -17.92
C LEU A 352 -16.28 -8.76 -18.93
N ASP A 353 -16.80 -8.10 -19.96
CA ASP A 353 -17.71 -8.74 -20.90
C ASP A 353 -17.06 -9.88 -21.67
N GLY A 354 -17.76 -11.03 -21.72
CA GLY A 354 -17.26 -12.24 -22.36
C GLY A 354 -16.18 -13.00 -21.61
N LEU A 355 -15.68 -12.51 -20.46
CA LEU A 355 -14.68 -13.22 -19.68
C LEU A 355 -15.30 -14.37 -18.87
N PRO A 356 -14.61 -15.52 -18.74
CA PRO A 356 -15.08 -16.68 -17.97
C PRO A 356 -14.81 -16.49 -16.48
N VAL A 357 -15.36 -15.45 -15.88
CA VAL A 357 -15.13 -15.10 -14.47
C VAL A 357 -16.40 -14.67 -13.77
N ASP A 358 -16.50 -14.97 -12.48
CA ASP A 358 -17.34 -14.20 -11.56
C ASP A 358 -16.56 -12.99 -11.08
N ALA A 359 -17.24 -11.88 -10.80
CA ALA A 359 -16.61 -10.65 -10.40
C ALA A 359 -17.35 -9.95 -9.27
N TRP A 360 -16.59 -9.46 -8.29
CA TRP A 360 -17.04 -8.51 -7.27
C TRP A 360 -16.21 -7.23 -7.36
N VAL A 361 -16.91 -6.12 -7.63
CA VAL A 361 -16.29 -4.81 -7.81
C VAL A 361 -16.84 -3.86 -6.76
N VAL A 362 -15.95 -3.22 -6.01
CA VAL A 362 -16.36 -2.25 -4.98
C VAL A 362 -15.73 -0.89 -5.28
N GLN A 363 -16.57 0.12 -5.45
CA GLN A 363 -16.14 1.50 -5.53
C GLN A 363 -16.12 2.09 -4.11
N ARG A 364 -14.92 2.47 -3.63
CA ARG A 364 -14.73 3.04 -2.30
C ARG A 364 -14.82 4.55 -2.29
N ASP A 365 -14.17 5.18 -3.26
CA ASP A 365 -14.06 6.61 -3.39
C ASP A 365 -14.43 7.07 -4.79
N VAL A 366 -14.94 8.30 -4.87
CA VAL A 366 -15.21 9.01 -6.12
C VAL A 366 -14.62 10.39 -6.03
N LEU A 367 -13.73 10.73 -6.95
CA LEU A 367 -13.09 12.03 -7.01
C LEU A 367 -13.46 12.77 -8.29
N ASP A 368 -13.76 14.06 -8.16
CA ASP A 368 -13.77 14.94 -9.33
C ASP A 368 -12.33 15.11 -9.88
N PRO A 369 -12.16 15.47 -11.15
CA PRO A 369 -10.84 15.61 -11.75
C PRO A 369 -9.91 16.56 -10.99
N ALA A 370 -10.42 17.63 -10.39
CA ALA A 370 -9.59 18.59 -9.67
C ALA A 370 -9.00 17.99 -8.39
N ARG A 371 -9.83 17.31 -7.59
CA ARG A 371 -9.37 16.59 -6.39
C ARG A 371 -8.44 15.45 -6.70
N TYR A 372 -8.72 14.71 -7.79
CA TYR A 372 -7.86 13.62 -8.25
C TYR A 372 -6.46 14.13 -8.59
N VAL A 373 -6.38 15.20 -9.38
CA VAL A 373 -5.11 15.84 -9.76
C VAL A 373 -4.37 16.40 -8.54
N ASP A 374 -5.08 17.08 -7.63
CA ASP A 374 -4.49 17.64 -6.41
C ASP A 374 -3.86 16.55 -5.53
N MET A 375 -4.54 15.41 -5.38
CA MET A 375 -4.04 14.25 -4.64
C MET A 375 -2.75 13.71 -5.26
N TRP A 376 -2.73 13.44 -6.57
CA TRP A 376 -1.59 12.78 -7.21
C TRP A 376 -0.40 13.70 -7.48
N ILE A 377 -0.62 15.01 -7.69
CA ILE A 377 0.49 15.97 -7.76
C ILE A 377 1.17 16.10 -6.39
N ARG A 378 0.39 16.08 -5.30
CA ARG A 378 0.95 16.13 -3.94
C ARG A 378 1.76 14.88 -3.61
N ASP A 379 1.28 13.72 -4.03
CA ASP A 379 1.97 12.43 -3.88
C ASP A 379 3.29 12.36 -4.69
N SER A 380 3.44 13.19 -5.71
CA SER A 380 4.61 13.26 -6.61
C SER A 380 5.55 14.43 -6.29
N GLY A 381 5.66 14.85 -5.05
CA GLY A 381 6.53 15.95 -4.66
C GLY A 381 5.96 17.35 -4.90
N GLY A 382 4.66 17.46 -5.07
CA GLY A 382 4.00 18.77 -5.25
C GLY A 382 4.45 19.86 -4.28
N PRO A 383 4.63 19.57 -2.97
CA PRO A 383 5.16 20.54 -2.01
C PRO A 383 6.59 21.01 -2.30
N LEU A 384 7.39 20.23 -3.03
CA LEU A 384 8.76 20.55 -3.41
C LEU A 384 8.87 21.17 -4.82
N MET A 385 7.76 21.19 -5.58
CA MET A 385 7.73 21.75 -6.95
C MET A 385 7.78 23.27 -6.93
N VAL A 386 8.45 23.84 -7.97
CA VAL A 386 8.32 25.27 -8.26
C VAL A 386 6.86 25.55 -8.67
N ARG A 387 6.27 26.63 -8.14
CA ARG A 387 4.87 26.99 -8.37
C ARG A 387 4.43 26.94 -9.83
N ALA A 388 5.27 27.46 -10.74
CA ALA A 388 4.96 27.47 -12.17
C ALA A 388 4.87 26.06 -12.78
N ASP A 389 5.67 25.11 -12.28
CA ASP A 389 5.66 23.71 -12.73
C ASP A 389 4.43 22.99 -12.20
N TYR A 390 4.08 23.23 -10.93
CA TYR A 390 2.84 22.74 -10.32
C TYR A 390 1.61 23.22 -11.12
N GLU A 391 1.49 24.51 -11.36
CA GLU A 391 0.34 25.08 -12.09
C GLU A 391 0.26 24.55 -13.53
N ARG A 392 1.41 24.31 -14.18
CA ARG A 392 1.48 23.72 -15.52
C ARG A 392 1.02 22.27 -15.54
N ALA A 393 1.52 21.44 -14.62
CA ALA A 393 1.13 20.04 -14.48
C ALA A 393 -0.37 19.94 -14.19
N TYR A 394 -0.84 20.67 -13.19
CA TYR A 394 -2.24 20.70 -12.80
C TYR A 394 -3.17 21.07 -13.96
N THR A 395 -2.83 22.13 -14.68
CA THR A 395 -3.61 22.60 -15.84
C THR A 395 -3.62 21.55 -16.96
N SER A 396 -2.47 20.92 -17.24
CA SER A 396 -2.36 19.90 -18.27
C SER A 396 -3.29 18.71 -17.99
N TRP A 397 -3.32 18.24 -16.75
CA TRP A 397 -4.20 17.16 -16.32
C TRP A 397 -5.68 17.53 -16.48
N LEU A 398 -6.10 18.69 -16.01
CA LEU A 398 -7.49 19.13 -16.13
C LEU A 398 -7.95 19.30 -17.57
N VAL A 399 -7.07 19.82 -18.43
CA VAL A 399 -7.36 19.99 -19.87
C VAL A 399 -7.55 18.62 -20.52
N ASP A 400 -6.74 17.64 -20.14
CA ASP A 400 -6.84 16.27 -20.66
C ASP A 400 -8.15 15.62 -20.25
N PHE A 401 -8.47 15.59 -18.95
CA PHE A 401 -9.73 15.05 -18.45
C PHE A 401 -10.96 15.71 -19.12
N ARG A 402 -10.91 17.02 -19.29
CA ARG A 402 -11.97 17.74 -19.99
C ARG A 402 -12.10 17.31 -21.46
N ARG A 403 -10.99 17.10 -22.16
CA ARG A 403 -10.98 16.61 -23.56
C ARG A 403 -11.53 15.21 -23.68
N ALA A 404 -11.19 14.34 -22.74
CA ALA A 404 -11.70 12.97 -22.67
C ALA A 404 -13.19 12.88 -22.25
N GLY A 405 -13.74 13.96 -21.72
CA GLY A 405 -15.11 13.98 -21.21
C GLY A 405 -15.27 13.26 -19.89
N THR A 406 -14.20 13.16 -19.09
CA THR A 406 -14.22 12.55 -17.76
C THR A 406 -15.04 13.39 -16.81
N GLY A 407 -16.07 12.80 -16.20
CA GLY A 407 -16.90 13.44 -15.18
C GLY A 407 -16.29 13.29 -13.79
N VAL A 408 -16.05 12.06 -13.38
CA VAL A 408 -15.40 11.69 -12.11
C VAL A 408 -14.53 10.46 -12.32
N ILE A 409 -13.68 10.17 -11.33
CA ILE A 409 -12.84 8.98 -11.28
C ILE A 409 -13.29 8.13 -10.09
N GLY A 410 -13.69 6.88 -10.36
CA GLY A 410 -13.94 5.88 -9.34
C GLY A 410 -12.65 5.23 -8.90
N MET A 411 -12.53 4.98 -7.60
CA MET A 411 -11.39 4.30 -6.98
C MET A 411 -11.90 3.17 -6.11
N GLY A 412 -11.28 1.99 -6.22
CA GLY A 412 -11.75 0.84 -5.47
C GLY A 412 -10.95 -0.41 -5.73
N PHE A 413 -11.60 -1.54 -5.66
CA PHE A 413 -10.96 -2.83 -5.93
C PHE A 413 -11.84 -3.73 -6.79
N VAL A 414 -11.18 -4.68 -7.45
CA VAL A 414 -11.80 -5.74 -8.25
C VAL A 414 -11.30 -7.09 -7.75
N ALA A 415 -12.23 -7.99 -7.48
CA ALA A 415 -11.95 -9.39 -7.20
C ALA A 415 -12.63 -10.25 -8.27
N LEU A 416 -11.86 -11.18 -8.86
CA LEU A 416 -12.35 -12.13 -9.86
C LEU A 416 -12.18 -13.56 -9.35
N ARG A 417 -13.08 -14.46 -9.77
CA ARG A 417 -12.93 -15.91 -9.65
C ARG A 417 -13.06 -16.54 -11.03
N ARG A 418 -12.07 -17.32 -11.45
CA ARG A 418 -12.10 -18.07 -12.70
C ARG A 418 -13.15 -19.16 -12.65
N LEU A 419 -13.98 -19.23 -13.67
CA LEU A 419 -14.99 -20.28 -13.83
C LEU A 419 -14.38 -21.56 -14.43
N ASP A 420 -14.89 -22.71 -14.03
CA ASP A 420 -14.67 -23.94 -14.78
C ASP A 420 -15.53 -23.96 -16.07
N GLU A 421 -15.36 -24.99 -16.90
CA GLU A 421 -16.09 -25.10 -18.17
C GLU A 421 -17.63 -25.19 -17.99
N ALA A 422 -18.10 -25.86 -16.94
CA ALA A 422 -19.53 -26.02 -16.67
C ALA A 422 -20.14 -24.70 -16.16
N GLU A 423 -19.45 -24.01 -15.28
CA GLU A 423 -19.84 -22.70 -14.77
C GLU A 423 -19.82 -21.63 -15.88
N ALA A 424 -18.79 -21.64 -16.73
CA ALA A 424 -18.65 -20.70 -17.85
C ALA A 424 -19.81 -20.84 -18.87
N ALA A 425 -20.34 -22.04 -19.08
CA ALA A 425 -21.51 -22.25 -19.90
C ALA A 425 -22.78 -21.54 -19.36
N SER A 426 -22.85 -21.31 -18.04
CA SER A 426 -23.95 -20.55 -17.39
C SER A 426 -23.72 -19.05 -17.35
N GLY A 427 -22.56 -18.58 -17.81
CA GLY A 427 -22.13 -17.19 -17.76
C GLY A 427 -21.55 -16.74 -16.41
N GLY A 428 -20.73 -15.70 -16.45
CA GLY A 428 -20.19 -15.07 -15.25
C GLY A 428 -21.23 -14.25 -14.49
N ARG A 429 -21.17 -14.29 -13.16
CA ARG A 429 -21.99 -13.48 -12.26
C ARG A 429 -21.21 -12.29 -11.77
N ARG A 430 -21.83 -11.12 -11.70
CA ARG A 430 -21.17 -9.87 -11.34
C ARG A 430 -21.95 -9.15 -10.27
N ALA A 431 -21.24 -8.62 -9.28
CA ALA A 431 -21.80 -7.72 -8.28
C ALA A 431 -20.98 -6.44 -8.23
N PHE A 432 -21.68 -5.32 -8.10
CA PHE A 432 -21.11 -3.97 -8.06
C PHE A 432 -21.64 -3.26 -6.84
N ASP A 433 -20.74 -2.94 -5.91
CA ASP A 433 -21.09 -2.36 -4.63
C ASP A 433 -20.42 -1.00 -4.40
N LEU A 434 -21.13 -0.12 -3.70
CA LEU A 434 -20.58 1.14 -3.19
C LEU A 434 -20.25 0.97 -1.71
N SER A 435 -19.06 1.35 -1.30
CA SER A 435 -18.63 1.32 0.10
C SER A 435 -17.80 2.57 0.39
N LEU A 436 -18.46 3.74 0.37
CA LEU A 436 -17.79 5.04 0.51
C LEU A 436 -17.38 5.35 1.95
N ASP A 437 -18.15 4.85 2.94
CA ASP A 437 -17.96 5.15 4.37
C ASP A 437 -17.46 3.94 5.18
N GLY A 438 -17.23 2.79 4.53
CA GLY A 438 -16.91 1.54 5.18
C GLY A 438 -15.42 1.26 5.31
N HIS A 439 -15.10 0.17 6.01
CA HIS A 439 -13.75 -0.37 6.10
C HIS A 439 -13.35 -1.10 4.79
N ALA A 440 -12.05 -1.25 4.56
CA ALA A 440 -11.58 -2.17 3.52
C ALA A 440 -12.00 -3.60 3.92
N PRO A 441 -12.50 -4.42 2.97
CA PRO A 441 -12.82 -5.81 3.26
C PRO A 441 -11.54 -6.56 3.63
N ARG A 442 -11.68 -7.58 4.45
CA ARG A 442 -10.61 -8.54 4.72
C ARG A 442 -10.67 -9.68 3.71
N GLY A 443 -9.61 -10.46 3.62
CA GLY A 443 -9.54 -11.57 2.65
C GLY A 443 -10.72 -12.54 2.74
N HIS A 444 -11.21 -12.86 3.97
CA HIS A 444 -12.38 -13.72 4.13
C HIS A 444 -13.69 -13.10 3.60
N ASP A 445 -13.83 -11.76 3.69
CA ASP A 445 -15.00 -11.07 3.13
C ASP A 445 -15.00 -11.16 1.59
N VAL A 446 -13.80 -11.07 0.99
CA VAL A 446 -13.63 -11.22 -0.46
C VAL A 446 -13.94 -12.64 -0.93
N SER A 447 -13.39 -13.66 -0.24
CA SER A 447 -13.72 -15.07 -0.52
C SER A 447 -15.22 -15.32 -0.41
N TRP A 448 -15.83 -14.84 0.67
CA TRP A 448 -17.26 -15.00 0.90
C TRP A 448 -18.11 -14.31 -0.17
N ALA A 449 -17.80 -13.06 -0.51
CA ALA A 449 -18.54 -12.32 -1.52
C ALA A 449 -18.50 -13.03 -2.88
N LEU A 450 -17.32 -13.49 -3.33
CA LEU A 450 -17.19 -14.24 -4.57
C LEU A 450 -17.96 -15.57 -4.54
N ALA A 451 -17.85 -16.34 -3.44
CA ALA A 451 -18.57 -17.60 -3.28
C ALA A 451 -20.10 -17.40 -3.28
N SER A 452 -20.58 -16.34 -2.62
CA SER A 452 -22.01 -16.03 -2.51
C SER A 452 -22.67 -15.69 -3.84
N LEU A 453 -21.90 -15.26 -4.87
CA LEU A 453 -22.42 -15.02 -6.20
C LEU A 453 -23.05 -16.29 -6.80
N ARG A 454 -22.56 -17.47 -6.40
CA ARG A 454 -23.09 -18.79 -6.79
C ARG A 454 -23.65 -19.58 -5.63
N GLY A 455 -24.12 -18.87 -4.62
CA GLY A 455 -24.74 -19.48 -3.45
C GLY A 455 -25.96 -20.37 -3.77
N PRO A 456 -26.44 -21.13 -2.79
CA PRO A 456 -27.57 -22.04 -2.94
C PRO A 456 -28.89 -21.32 -3.28
N GLU A 457 -29.92 -22.10 -3.63
CA GLU A 457 -31.26 -21.56 -3.86
C GLU A 457 -31.80 -20.91 -2.57
N LEU A 458 -32.08 -19.61 -2.65
CA LEU A 458 -32.36 -18.76 -1.52
C LEU A 458 -33.50 -19.30 -0.62
N TRP A 459 -34.58 -19.75 -1.25
CA TRP A 459 -35.81 -20.12 -0.54
C TRP A 459 -35.69 -21.39 0.29
N ASP A 460 -34.83 -22.32 -0.14
CA ASP A 460 -34.57 -23.58 0.54
C ASP A 460 -33.39 -23.51 1.51
N THR A 461 -32.74 -22.33 1.59
CA THR A 461 -31.55 -22.10 2.42
C THR A 461 -31.94 -21.67 3.82
N VAL A 462 -31.26 -22.24 4.82
CA VAL A 462 -31.29 -21.78 6.21
C VAL A 462 -30.19 -20.73 6.39
N LEU A 463 -30.58 -19.55 6.83
CA LEU A 463 -29.64 -18.46 7.05
C LEU A 463 -29.42 -18.18 8.53
N THR A 464 -28.19 -17.79 8.86
CA THR A 464 -27.81 -17.32 10.19
C THR A 464 -27.34 -15.88 10.12
N ARG A 465 -27.92 -15.00 10.95
CA ARG A 465 -27.50 -13.62 11.08
C ARG A 465 -26.15 -13.54 11.80
N ALA A 466 -25.22 -12.77 11.25
CA ALA A 466 -23.94 -12.51 11.88
C ALA A 466 -24.12 -11.85 13.28
N SER A 467 -23.28 -12.24 14.23
CA SER A 467 -23.42 -11.82 15.64
C SER A 467 -23.18 -10.34 15.90
N ASP A 468 -22.55 -9.65 14.97
CA ASP A 468 -22.22 -8.22 15.00
C ASP A 468 -23.26 -7.34 14.31
N VAL A 469 -24.28 -7.92 13.70
CA VAL A 469 -25.40 -7.18 13.09
C VAL A 469 -26.28 -6.57 14.17
N ARG A 470 -26.54 -5.28 14.02
CA ARG A 470 -27.46 -4.50 14.90
C ARG A 470 -28.52 -3.84 14.04
N GLU A 471 -29.69 -3.60 14.64
CA GLU A 471 -30.81 -2.89 14.02
C GLU A 471 -31.08 -1.60 14.77
N GLU A 472 -31.21 -0.50 14.03
CA GLU A 472 -31.63 0.82 14.49
C GLU A 472 -33.01 1.15 13.93
N ARG A 473 -33.93 1.65 14.77
CA ARG A 473 -35.30 2.00 14.41
C ARG A 473 -35.58 3.44 14.72
N HIS A 474 -36.01 4.19 13.73
CA HIS A 474 -36.40 5.59 13.87
C HIS A 474 -37.91 5.74 13.84
N TYR A 475 -38.45 6.43 14.80
CA TYR A 475 -39.87 6.65 14.95
C TYR A 475 -40.22 8.14 14.83
N VAL A 476 -41.28 8.45 14.11
CA VAL A 476 -41.92 9.76 14.25
C VAL A 476 -42.64 9.78 15.61
N PRO A 477 -42.50 10.85 16.43
CA PRO A 477 -43.17 10.93 17.72
C PRO A 477 -44.67 10.69 17.60
N GLY A 478 -45.19 9.67 18.31
CA GLY A 478 -46.58 9.27 18.29
C GLY A 478 -46.97 8.23 17.24
N SER A 479 -46.07 7.84 16.36
CA SER A 479 -46.26 6.70 15.44
C SER A 479 -45.96 5.35 16.15
N PRO A 480 -46.80 4.33 15.98
CA PRO A 480 -46.52 3.01 16.48
C PRO A 480 -45.44 2.25 15.67
N ASP A 481 -45.31 2.58 14.38
CA ASP A 481 -44.40 1.92 13.46
C ASP A 481 -43.18 2.80 13.16
N PRO A 482 -41.99 2.20 12.99
CA PRO A 482 -40.79 2.93 12.59
C PRO A 482 -40.92 3.46 11.15
N GLU A 483 -40.46 4.68 10.92
CA GLU A 483 -40.37 5.27 9.59
C GLU A 483 -39.13 4.78 8.81
N LEU A 484 -38.06 4.46 9.55
CA LEU A 484 -36.80 4.00 8.99
C LEU A 484 -36.21 2.90 9.83
N LEU A 485 -35.76 1.84 9.17
CA LEU A 485 -35.04 0.71 9.75
C LEU A 485 -33.66 0.65 9.11
N ILE A 486 -32.60 0.56 9.90
CA ILE A 486 -31.23 0.45 9.42
C ILE A 486 -30.57 -0.76 10.07
N LEU A 487 -29.98 -1.63 9.25
CA LEU A 487 -29.09 -2.68 9.71
C LEU A 487 -27.65 -2.19 9.69
N HIS A 488 -26.93 -2.35 10.80
CA HIS A 488 -25.52 -2.01 10.94
C HIS A 488 -24.68 -3.28 11.07
N GLN A 489 -23.57 -3.33 10.36
CA GLN A 489 -22.57 -4.39 10.45
C GLN A 489 -21.37 -3.89 11.27
N GLY A 490 -20.94 -4.65 12.27
CA GLY A 490 -19.80 -4.30 13.13
C GLY A 490 -18.45 -4.66 12.54
N GLY A 491 -18.41 -5.64 11.63
CA GLY A 491 -17.23 -6.11 10.91
C GLY A 491 -17.38 -6.01 9.38
N GLY A 492 -16.60 -6.78 8.65
CA GLY A 492 -16.66 -6.82 7.19
C GLY A 492 -16.50 -5.44 6.56
N LEU A 493 -17.43 -5.06 5.70
CA LEU A 493 -17.45 -3.74 5.04
C LEU A 493 -17.90 -2.59 5.96
N GLY A 494 -18.34 -2.88 7.20
CA GLY A 494 -18.84 -1.88 8.14
C GLY A 494 -20.08 -1.13 7.65
N ARG A 495 -20.94 -1.79 6.87
CA ARG A 495 -22.06 -1.15 6.18
C ARG A 495 -23.22 -0.83 7.12
N SER A 496 -23.89 0.26 6.78
CA SER A 496 -25.19 0.65 7.33
C SER A 496 -26.22 0.68 6.20
N VAL A 497 -27.22 -0.18 6.27
CA VAL A 497 -28.13 -0.43 5.15
C VAL A 497 -29.58 -0.15 5.59
N PRO A 498 -30.28 0.82 4.98
CA PRO A 498 -31.71 0.96 5.19
C PRO A 498 -32.46 -0.23 4.59
N VAL A 499 -33.39 -0.78 5.36
CA VAL A 499 -34.15 -1.97 4.97
C VAL A 499 -35.64 -1.77 5.18
N SER A 500 -36.45 -2.54 4.46
CA SER A 500 -37.89 -2.59 4.70
C SER A 500 -38.23 -3.42 5.95
N SER A 501 -39.45 -3.30 6.42
CA SER A 501 -39.96 -4.09 7.54
C SER A 501 -39.95 -5.59 7.24
N ALA A 502 -40.21 -5.99 5.98
CA ALA A 502 -40.15 -7.38 5.58
C ALA A 502 -38.72 -7.94 5.62
N VAL A 503 -37.73 -7.21 5.10
CA VAL A 503 -36.30 -7.58 5.16
C VAL A 503 -35.85 -7.66 6.63
N SER A 504 -36.16 -6.66 7.44
CA SER A 504 -35.82 -6.65 8.88
C SER A 504 -36.42 -7.87 9.60
N ALA A 505 -37.69 -8.22 9.31
CA ALA A 505 -38.34 -9.39 9.90
C ALA A 505 -37.63 -10.71 9.50
N VAL A 506 -37.26 -10.86 8.22
CA VAL A 506 -36.51 -12.04 7.76
C VAL A 506 -35.14 -12.12 8.42
N VAL A 507 -34.39 -11.04 8.45
CA VAL A 507 -33.07 -10.99 9.10
C VAL A 507 -33.18 -11.28 10.60
N GLY A 508 -34.22 -10.73 11.25
CA GLY A 508 -34.50 -10.97 12.66
C GLY A 508 -34.76 -12.43 12.99
N ALA A 509 -35.43 -13.16 12.08
CA ALA A 509 -35.78 -14.56 12.24
C ALA A 509 -34.73 -15.55 11.69
N SER A 510 -33.63 -15.04 11.07
CA SER A 510 -32.54 -15.86 10.54
C SER A 510 -31.59 -16.25 11.68
N ASP A 511 -31.95 -17.29 12.44
CA ASP A 511 -31.21 -17.83 13.58
C ASP A 511 -30.60 -19.21 13.33
N GLY A 512 -30.70 -19.71 12.08
CA GLY A 512 -30.18 -21.02 11.71
C GLY A 512 -31.18 -22.18 11.84
N GLU A 513 -32.47 -21.91 12.14
CA GLU A 513 -33.47 -22.97 12.35
C GLU A 513 -34.42 -23.15 11.13
N LEU A 514 -34.87 -22.04 10.53
CA LEU A 514 -35.88 -22.07 9.47
C LEU A 514 -35.26 -21.69 8.10
N THR A 515 -35.84 -22.27 7.06
CA THR A 515 -35.48 -21.81 5.70
C THR A 515 -36.04 -20.40 5.42
N VAL A 516 -35.42 -19.67 4.51
CA VAL A 516 -35.90 -18.34 4.08
C VAL A 516 -37.35 -18.44 3.61
N GLY A 517 -37.70 -19.48 2.86
CA GLY A 517 -39.07 -19.70 2.39
C GLY A 517 -40.08 -19.87 3.54
N GLN A 518 -39.71 -20.57 4.61
CA GLN A 518 -40.56 -20.73 5.82
C GLN A 518 -40.74 -19.40 6.56
N ILE A 519 -39.64 -18.62 6.70
CA ILE A 519 -39.68 -17.31 7.34
C ILE A 519 -40.56 -16.36 6.55
N VAL A 520 -40.40 -16.30 5.22
CA VAL A 520 -41.20 -15.44 4.33
C VAL A 520 -42.68 -15.81 4.38
N ALA A 521 -43.03 -17.12 4.41
CA ALA A 521 -44.41 -17.54 4.55
C ALA A 521 -45.02 -17.09 5.91
N ALA A 522 -44.24 -17.13 6.99
CA ALA A 522 -44.68 -16.61 8.29
C ALA A 522 -44.86 -15.09 8.29
N VAL A 523 -43.95 -14.34 7.69
CA VAL A 523 -44.05 -12.88 7.54
C VAL A 523 -45.29 -12.52 6.72
N ALA A 524 -45.54 -13.17 5.59
CA ALA A 524 -46.71 -12.98 4.74
C ALA A 524 -48.02 -13.17 5.53
N MET A 525 -48.10 -14.25 6.32
CA MET A 525 -49.24 -14.52 7.16
C MET A 525 -49.49 -13.46 8.25
N LEU A 526 -48.42 -13.00 8.91
CA LEU A 526 -48.49 -11.99 9.98
C LEU A 526 -48.85 -10.58 9.45
N THR A 527 -48.41 -10.25 8.24
CA THR A 527 -48.66 -8.95 7.61
C THR A 527 -49.90 -8.91 6.75
N SER A 528 -50.54 -10.08 6.50
CA SER A 528 -51.64 -10.22 5.54
C SER A 528 -51.32 -9.76 4.14
N VAL A 529 -50.06 -9.97 3.71
CA VAL A 529 -49.52 -9.73 2.34
C VAL A 529 -49.35 -11.07 1.65
N GLU A 530 -49.52 -11.13 0.35
CA GLU A 530 -49.30 -12.36 -0.43
C GLU A 530 -47.83 -12.78 -0.37
N ALA A 531 -47.56 -14.09 -0.23
CA ALA A 531 -46.18 -14.60 -0.04
C ALA A 531 -45.27 -14.28 -1.24
N ASP A 532 -45.80 -14.24 -2.45
CA ASP A 532 -45.05 -13.91 -3.65
C ASP A 532 -44.65 -12.42 -3.71
N ASP A 533 -45.47 -11.51 -3.13
CA ASP A 533 -45.14 -10.10 -3.01
C ASP A 533 -44.01 -9.90 -1.99
N VAL A 534 -44.07 -10.61 -0.84
CA VAL A 534 -42.99 -10.57 0.15
C VAL A 534 -41.70 -11.15 -0.44
N ARG A 535 -41.77 -12.26 -1.22
CA ARG A 535 -40.60 -12.82 -1.90
C ARG A 535 -39.96 -11.81 -2.85
N ALA A 536 -40.77 -11.18 -3.70
CA ALA A 536 -40.27 -10.18 -4.65
C ALA A 536 -39.59 -8.98 -3.96
N GLU A 537 -40.13 -8.56 -2.79
CA GLU A 537 -39.56 -7.46 -2.01
C GLU A 537 -38.21 -7.82 -1.38
N VAL A 538 -38.07 -9.04 -0.84
CA VAL A 538 -36.90 -9.39 0.00
C VAL A 538 -35.78 -10.07 -0.80
N GLU A 539 -36.01 -10.62 -2.00
CA GLU A 539 -35.04 -11.45 -2.72
C GLU A 539 -33.72 -10.72 -2.98
N ALA A 540 -33.77 -9.59 -3.67
CA ALA A 540 -32.56 -8.83 -4.01
C ALA A 540 -31.84 -8.30 -2.76
N PRO A 541 -32.53 -7.67 -1.77
CA PRO A 541 -31.87 -7.25 -0.53
C PRO A 541 -31.22 -8.40 0.24
N LEU A 542 -31.85 -9.57 0.33
CA LEU A 542 -31.26 -10.72 1.05
C LEU A 542 -30.00 -11.24 0.35
N ARG A 543 -29.99 -11.30 -0.99
CA ARG A 543 -28.78 -11.67 -1.75
C ARG A 543 -27.64 -10.67 -1.49
N ASP A 544 -27.93 -9.38 -1.42
CA ASP A 544 -26.97 -8.35 -1.06
C ASP A 544 -26.46 -8.51 0.38
N LEU A 545 -27.36 -8.72 1.33
CA LEU A 545 -27.01 -8.93 2.74
C LEU A 545 -26.18 -10.21 2.95
N ILE A 546 -26.42 -11.27 2.17
CA ILE A 546 -25.58 -12.48 2.14
C ILE A 546 -24.19 -12.11 1.61
N ARG A 547 -24.11 -11.46 0.46
CA ARG A 547 -22.81 -11.07 -0.14
C ARG A 547 -21.97 -10.20 0.80
N TRP A 548 -22.61 -9.30 1.55
CA TRP A 548 -21.93 -8.42 2.50
C TRP A 548 -21.67 -9.08 3.87
N GLY A 549 -22.07 -10.32 4.07
CA GLY A 549 -21.82 -11.05 5.31
C GLY A 549 -22.72 -10.66 6.49
N PHE A 550 -23.86 -9.99 6.27
CA PHE A 550 -24.89 -9.81 7.30
C PHE A 550 -25.58 -11.14 7.63
N LEU A 551 -25.69 -12.00 6.62
CA LEU A 551 -26.29 -13.32 6.68
C LEU A 551 -25.31 -14.34 6.09
N THR A 552 -25.27 -15.53 6.70
CA THR A 552 -24.47 -16.67 6.21
C THR A 552 -25.35 -17.90 6.11
N TYR A 553 -24.96 -18.86 5.24
CA TYR A 553 -25.62 -20.16 5.06
C TYR A 553 -24.70 -21.33 5.41
#